data_33c4ef209452a23062e5f01097fb1117
#
_entry.id   33c4ef209452a23062e5f01097fb1117
#
_cell.length_a   1.000
_cell.length_b   1.000
_cell.length_c   1.000
_cell.angle_alpha   90.00
_cell.angle_beta   90.00
_cell.angle_gamma   90.00
#
_symmetry.space_group_name_H-M   'P 1'
#
loop_
_entity.id
_entity.type
_entity.pdbx_description
1 polymer ?
#
loop_
_entity_poly.entity_id
_entity_poly.type
_entity_poly.pdbx_seq_one_letter_code
_entity_poly.pdbx_strand_id
1 'polypeptide(L)'
;MNSLLKRQIRKYLPDGLATDENIKRFLEAVDKSYTNYDEQFAMQQRAMNISSEELFQANKQLRKDTLEQQEVIEKLKHIIETLEVYNLSENKNNDIIDLDGSKLVDFIDNQAKEIVEMNKQQEKLLVELAHQNQELSEYAHMVSHDLKTPLRSIDALTAWLSEDYKDSFDDSGKESISMIRNSVKKMENLITGILEYSTIARSRKDFYDVQLNLVLSEVHSELFVPDHIKINVMDMPIVKGDKYRLKQLFHHLLSNAINAIDKLKGHIEVGYSERREAWEFYVKDNGKGIEKRYFNKIFDTFQKLENHLESTGMGLPIVKKILTTYGGKIWVDSEPGNGSTFYFTIKKEPNGRT
;
A
#
# COMPACT_ATOMS: atom_id res chain seq x y z
N MET A 1 -1.53 -12.03 32.24
CA MET A 1 -0.36 -11.20 31.88
C MET A 1 0.18 -11.69 30.54
N ASN A 2 0.31 -10.79 29.57
CA ASN A 2 0.80 -11.03 28.21
C ASN A 2 2.16 -11.72 28.25
N SER A 3 2.39 -12.66 27.33
CA SER A 3 3.62 -13.49 27.32
C SER A 3 4.89 -12.66 27.09
N LEU A 4 4.77 -11.61 26.29
CA LEU A 4 5.87 -10.68 25.98
C LEU A 4 6.21 -9.81 27.20
N LEU A 5 5.19 -9.27 27.87
CA LEU A 5 5.35 -8.50 29.10
C LEU A 5 5.97 -9.34 30.22
N LYS A 6 5.53 -10.59 30.41
CA LYS A 6 6.13 -11.53 31.36
C LYS A 6 7.62 -11.75 31.09
N ARG A 7 7.98 -11.91 29.81
CA ARG A 7 9.39 -12.10 29.41
C ARG A 7 10.22 -10.84 29.65
N GLN A 8 9.64 -9.66 29.40
CA GLN A 8 10.30 -8.38 29.63
C GLN A 8 10.49 -8.11 31.13
N ILE A 9 9.45 -8.30 31.95
CA ILE A 9 9.54 -8.15 33.41
C ILE A 9 10.65 -9.06 33.96
N ARG A 10 10.65 -10.34 33.58
CA ARG A 10 11.64 -11.33 34.07
C ARG A 10 13.06 -10.98 33.61
N LYS A 11 13.24 -10.28 32.49
CA LYS A 11 14.54 -9.98 31.92
C LYS A 11 15.10 -8.62 32.41
N TYR A 12 14.24 -7.65 32.69
CA TYR A 12 14.66 -6.26 32.84
C TYR A 12 14.20 -5.61 34.14
N LEU A 13 13.27 -6.21 34.92
CA LEU A 13 12.87 -5.65 36.20
C LEU A 13 13.73 -6.26 37.31
N PRO A 14 14.45 -5.44 38.13
CA PRO A 14 15.23 -5.93 39.26
C PRO A 14 14.37 -6.69 40.25
N ASP A 15 14.94 -7.76 40.82
CA ASP A 15 14.30 -8.54 41.88
C ASP A 15 13.98 -7.64 43.07
N GLY A 16 12.70 -7.52 43.41
CA GLY A 16 12.19 -6.69 44.52
C GLY A 16 11.29 -5.52 44.06
N LEU A 17 11.51 -4.94 42.89
CA LEU A 17 10.63 -3.87 42.37
C LEU A 17 9.27 -4.38 41.88
N ALA A 18 9.19 -5.64 41.49
CA ALA A 18 7.93 -6.28 41.08
C ALA A 18 6.90 -6.42 42.22
N THR A 19 7.32 -6.23 43.46
CA THR A 19 6.47 -6.31 44.68
C THR A 19 5.94 -4.95 45.12
N ASP A 20 6.42 -3.84 44.55
CA ASP A 20 5.90 -2.50 44.82
C ASP A 20 4.48 -2.37 44.27
N GLU A 21 3.55 -1.90 45.10
CA GLU A 21 2.13 -1.82 44.76
C GLU A 21 1.83 -0.86 43.61
N ASN A 22 2.59 0.21 43.46
CA ASN A 22 2.46 1.18 42.38
C ASN A 22 2.97 0.62 41.06
N ILE A 23 4.12 -0.08 41.09
CA ILE A 23 4.69 -0.77 39.95
C ILE A 23 3.77 -1.90 39.50
N LYS A 24 3.17 -2.62 40.42
CA LYS A 24 2.22 -3.69 40.11
C LYS A 24 0.98 -3.16 39.40
N ARG A 25 0.39 -2.05 39.88
CA ARG A 25 -0.72 -1.37 39.20
C ARG A 25 -0.35 -0.88 37.80
N PHE A 26 0.85 -0.33 37.65
CA PHE A 26 1.38 0.08 36.35
C PHE A 26 1.51 -1.10 35.40
N LEU A 27 2.10 -2.21 35.86
CA LEU A 27 2.26 -3.43 35.07
C LEU A 27 0.92 -4.06 34.69
N GLU A 28 -0.09 -4.01 35.55
CA GLU A 28 -1.46 -4.45 35.24
C GLU A 28 -2.12 -3.57 34.16
N ALA A 29 -1.93 -2.26 34.21
CA ALA A 29 -2.42 -1.34 33.18
C ALA A 29 -1.72 -1.57 31.83
N VAL A 30 -0.41 -1.78 31.87
CA VAL A 30 0.39 -2.12 30.69
C VAL A 30 -0.03 -3.48 30.11
N ASP A 31 -0.25 -4.47 30.96
CA ASP A 31 -0.73 -5.81 30.54
C ASP A 31 -2.08 -5.75 29.82
N LYS A 32 -3.01 -4.98 30.39
CA LYS A 32 -4.33 -4.76 29.76
C LYS A 32 -4.20 -4.07 28.41
N SER A 33 -3.30 -3.10 28.30
CA SER A 33 -3.03 -2.41 27.04
C SER A 33 -2.40 -3.33 25.99
N TYR A 34 -1.46 -4.19 26.38
CA TYR A 34 -0.86 -5.19 25.49
C TYR A 34 -1.87 -6.24 25.02
N THR A 35 -2.74 -6.72 25.92
CA THR A 35 -3.75 -7.72 25.58
C THR A 35 -4.77 -7.13 24.61
N ASN A 36 -5.27 -5.93 24.88
CA ASN A 36 -6.17 -5.23 23.95
C ASN A 36 -5.51 -4.97 22.59
N TYR A 37 -4.22 -4.62 22.59
CA TYR A 37 -3.47 -4.40 21.35
C TYR A 37 -3.35 -5.67 20.53
N ASP A 38 -2.98 -6.79 21.16
CA ASP A 38 -2.85 -8.09 20.47
C ASP A 38 -4.18 -8.53 19.86
N GLU A 39 -5.29 -8.35 20.60
CA GLU A 39 -6.64 -8.69 20.12
C GLU A 39 -7.07 -7.79 18.96
N GLN A 40 -6.88 -6.48 19.08
CA GLN A 40 -7.21 -5.53 18.02
C GLN A 40 -6.31 -5.69 16.78
N PHE A 41 -5.01 -5.96 16.98
CA PHE A 41 -4.08 -6.24 15.89
C PHE A 41 -4.44 -7.54 15.16
N ALA A 42 -4.77 -8.60 15.89
CA ALA A 42 -5.21 -9.87 15.31
C ALA A 42 -6.54 -9.70 14.54
N MET A 43 -7.46 -8.89 15.06
CA MET A 43 -8.73 -8.58 14.40
C MET A 43 -8.52 -7.76 13.14
N GLN A 44 -7.64 -6.76 13.19
CA GLN A 44 -7.26 -5.91 12.06
C GLN A 44 -6.56 -6.71 10.95
N GLN A 45 -5.67 -7.63 11.34
CA GLN A 45 -5.00 -8.52 10.40
C GLN A 45 -5.98 -9.49 9.72
N ARG A 46 -6.96 -10.02 10.47
CA ARG A 46 -8.04 -10.84 9.89
C ARG A 46 -8.91 -10.03 8.93
N ALA A 47 -9.33 -8.84 9.31
CA ALA A 47 -10.13 -7.96 8.46
C ALA A 47 -9.39 -7.57 7.17
N MET A 48 -8.09 -7.25 7.25
CA MET A 48 -7.25 -6.98 6.07
C MET A 48 -7.08 -8.20 5.17
N ASN A 49 -6.89 -9.39 5.75
CA ASN A 49 -6.76 -10.62 4.96
C ASN A 49 -8.08 -10.98 4.27
N ILE A 50 -9.21 -10.86 4.97
CA ILE A 50 -10.55 -11.10 4.39
C ILE A 50 -10.81 -10.10 3.26
N SER A 51 -10.62 -8.81 3.50
CA SER A 51 -10.82 -7.78 2.46
C SER A 51 -9.86 -7.94 1.27
N SER A 52 -8.62 -8.36 1.50
CA SER A 52 -7.65 -8.64 0.43
C SER A 52 -8.07 -9.86 -0.39
N GLU A 53 -8.57 -10.91 0.25
CA GLU A 53 -9.07 -12.11 -0.41
C GLU A 53 -10.34 -11.81 -1.21
N GLU A 54 -11.28 -11.08 -0.63
CA GLU A 54 -12.51 -10.66 -1.31
C GLU A 54 -12.21 -9.76 -2.53
N LEU A 55 -11.26 -8.83 -2.40
CA LEU A 55 -10.78 -8.00 -3.51
C LEU A 55 -10.12 -8.83 -4.61
N PHE A 56 -9.36 -9.85 -4.23
CA PHE A 56 -8.74 -10.78 -5.17
C PHE A 56 -9.79 -11.61 -5.91
N GLN A 57 -10.79 -12.14 -5.19
CA GLN A 57 -11.88 -12.91 -5.77
C GLN A 57 -12.78 -12.05 -6.68
N ALA A 58 -13.11 -10.82 -6.24
CA ALA A 58 -13.86 -9.88 -7.06
C ALA A 58 -13.11 -9.50 -8.34
N ASN A 59 -11.79 -9.23 -8.28
CA ASN A 59 -10.97 -8.97 -9.46
C ASN A 59 -10.87 -10.19 -10.38
N LYS A 60 -10.78 -11.40 -9.82
CA LYS A 60 -10.77 -12.64 -10.59
C LYS A 60 -12.10 -12.85 -11.30
N GLN A 61 -13.21 -12.60 -10.60
CA GLN A 61 -14.55 -12.69 -11.20
C GLN A 61 -14.72 -11.62 -12.30
N LEU A 62 -14.34 -10.38 -12.04
CA LEU A 62 -14.39 -9.29 -13.03
C LEU A 62 -13.60 -9.62 -14.31
N ARG A 63 -12.43 -10.22 -14.17
CA ARG A 63 -11.61 -10.65 -15.32
C ARG A 63 -12.31 -11.77 -16.10
N LYS A 64 -12.94 -12.71 -15.40
CA LYS A 64 -13.70 -13.78 -16.03
C LYS A 64 -14.88 -13.21 -16.83
N ASP A 65 -15.65 -12.33 -16.20
CA ASP A 65 -16.81 -11.69 -16.83
C ASP A 65 -16.41 -10.85 -18.05
N THR A 66 -15.26 -10.13 -17.96
CA THR A 66 -14.71 -9.39 -19.11
C THR A 66 -14.33 -10.29 -20.27
N LEU A 67 -13.74 -11.47 -19.98
CA LEU A 67 -13.39 -12.44 -21.02
C LEU A 67 -14.65 -13.04 -21.67
N GLU A 68 -15.67 -13.36 -20.87
CA GLU A 68 -16.95 -13.84 -21.36
C GLU A 68 -17.67 -12.79 -22.24
N GLN A 69 -17.63 -11.51 -21.84
CA GLN A 69 -18.13 -10.40 -22.65
C GLN A 69 -17.38 -10.24 -23.97
N GLN A 70 -16.05 -10.37 -23.96
CA GLN A 70 -15.24 -10.33 -25.19
C GLN A 70 -15.61 -11.48 -26.14
N GLU A 71 -15.81 -12.68 -25.59
CA GLU A 71 -16.23 -13.84 -26.39
C GLU A 71 -17.61 -13.62 -27.05
N VAL A 72 -18.54 -13.01 -26.32
CA VAL A 72 -19.87 -12.65 -26.86
C VAL A 72 -19.74 -11.59 -27.95
N ILE A 73 -18.92 -10.57 -27.75
CA ILE A 73 -18.67 -9.51 -28.74
C ILE A 73 -18.04 -10.11 -30.00
N GLU A 74 -17.08 -11.04 -29.87
CA GLU A 74 -16.48 -11.71 -31.03
C GLU A 74 -17.50 -12.57 -31.78
N LYS A 75 -18.39 -13.31 -31.07
CA LYS A 75 -19.46 -14.06 -31.68
C LYS A 75 -20.45 -13.17 -32.42
N LEU A 76 -20.84 -12.03 -31.82
CA LEU A 76 -21.70 -11.04 -32.47
C LEU A 76 -21.05 -10.44 -33.71
N LYS A 77 -19.74 -10.11 -33.63
CA LYS A 77 -18.97 -9.61 -34.77
C LYS A 77 -18.92 -10.63 -35.90
N HIS A 78 -18.67 -11.90 -35.59
CA HIS A 78 -18.69 -12.98 -36.58
C HIS A 78 -20.06 -13.18 -37.22
N ILE A 79 -21.14 -13.04 -36.46
CA ILE A 79 -22.52 -13.07 -36.99
C ILE A 79 -22.75 -11.89 -37.93
N ILE A 80 -22.33 -10.66 -37.55
CA ILE A 80 -22.46 -9.47 -38.41
C ILE A 80 -21.65 -9.64 -39.67
N GLU A 81 -20.40 -10.09 -39.59
CA GLU A 81 -19.58 -10.37 -40.78
C GLU A 81 -20.21 -11.42 -41.68
N THR A 82 -20.83 -12.47 -41.12
CA THR A 82 -21.54 -13.49 -41.87
C THR A 82 -22.77 -12.91 -42.56
N LEU A 83 -23.54 -12.05 -41.90
CA LEU A 83 -24.67 -11.35 -42.46
C LEU A 83 -24.30 -10.34 -43.57
N GLU A 84 -23.15 -9.61 -43.39
CA GLU A 84 -22.63 -8.72 -44.43
C GLU A 84 -22.19 -9.47 -45.68
N VAL A 85 -21.55 -10.64 -45.54
CA VAL A 85 -21.17 -11.52 -46.65
C VAL A 85 -22.45 -12.03 -47.36
N TYR A 86 -23.53 -12.33 -46.62
CA TYR A 86 -24.80 -12.73 -47.18
C TYR A 86 -25.48 -11.61 -47.96
N ASN A 87 -25.54 -10.39 -47.40
CA ASN A 87 -26.12 -9.22 -48.09
C ASN A 87 -25.37 -8.86 -49.38
N LEU A 88 -24.07 -9.14 -49.43
CA LEU A 88 -23.23 -8.94 -50.64
C LEU A 88 -23.44 -10.08 -51.67
N SER A 89 -23.99 -11.23 -51.26
CA SER A 89 -24.22 -12.37 -52.11
C SER A 89 -25.63 -12.37 -52.74
N GLU A 90 -26.57 -11.59 -52.24
CA GLU A 90 -27.95 -11.50 -52.73
C GLU A 90 -28.07 -10.91 -54.16
N ASN A 91 -26.98 -10.49 -54.77
CA ASN A 91 -27.00 -10.03 -56.19
C ASN A 91 -26.69 -11.13 -57.22
N LYS A 92 -26.52 -12.39 -56.83
CA LYS A 92 -26.38 -13.50 -57.79
C LYS A 92 -26.85 -14.83 -57.20
N ASN A 93 -28.03 -15.29 -57.67
CA ASN A 93 -28.61 -16.60 -57.55
C ASN A 93 -29.52 -16.87 -56.34
N ASN A 94 -30.84 -17.02 -56.67
CA ASN A 94 -31.90 -17.62 -55.90
C ASN A 94 -31.60 -19.08 -55.53
N ASP A 95 -30.93 -19.34 -54.42
CA ASP A 95 -31.07 -20.57 -53.67
C ASP A 95 -31.10 -20.21 -52.18
N ILE A 96 -32.33 -20.25 -51.68
CA ILE A 96 -32.71 -19.90 -50.31
C ILE A 96 -32.14 -20.96 -49.39
N ILE A 97 -31.03 -20.66 -48.70
CA ILE A 97 -30.79 -21.29 -47.41
C ILE A 97 -31.69 -20.53 -46.42
N ASP A 98 -32.75 -21.19 -46.01
CA ASP A 98 -33.71 -20.73 -45.02
C ASP A 98 -33.00 -20.60 -43.65
N LEU A 99 -32.19 -19.54 -43.52
CA LEU A 99 -31.70 -19.12 -42.20
C LEU A 99 -32.92 -18.51 -41.51
N ASP A 100 -33.53 -19.29 -40.62
CA ASP A 100 -34.67 -18.88 -39.83
C ASP A 100 -34.30 -17.58 -39.07
N GLY A 101 -34.54 -16.42 -39.74
CA GLY A 101 -34.23 -15.09 -39.21
C GLY A 101 -34.84 -14.84 -37.82
N SER A 102 -35.93 -15.56 -37.52
CA SER A 102 -36.55 -15.58 -36.19
C SER A 102 -35.60 -16.17 -35.15
N LYS A 103 -34.95 -17.28 -35.44
CA LYS A 103 -33.99 -17.89 -34.50
C LYS A 103 -32.74 -17.01 -34.24
N LEU A 104 -32.31 -16.27 -35.26
CA LEU A 104 -31.21 -15.32 -35.10
C LEU A 104 -31.60 -14.12 -34.22
N VAL A 105 -32.80 -13.58 -34.44
CA VAL A 105 -33.37 -12.51 -33.61
C VAL A 105 -33.54 -12.97 -32.18
N ASP A 106 -34.07 -14.16 -31.94
CA ASP A 106 -34.23 -14.74 -30.60
C ASP A 106 -32.86 -14.97 -29.92
N PHE A 107 -31.88 -15.41 -30.69
CA PHE A 107 -30.49 -15.55 -30.15
C PHE A 107 -29.90 -14.22 -29.74
N ILE A 108 -29.99 -13.18 -30.59
CA ILE A 108 -29.50 -11.83 -30.29
C ILE A 108 -30.24 -11.25 -29.08
N ASP A 109 -31.54 -11.38 -29.00
CA ASP A 109 -32.36 -10.90 -27.88
C ASP A 109 -31.95 -11.57 -26.55
N ASN A 110 -31.77 -12.90 -26.58
CA ASN A 110 -31.28 -13.62 -25.40
C ASN A 110 -29.87 -13.19 -24.97
N GLN A 111 -28.93 -13.03 -25.93
CA GLN A 111 -27.59 -12.55 -25.61
C GLN A 111 -27.60 -11.12 -25.06
N ALA A 112 -28.44 -10.24 -25.62
CA ALA A 112 -28.62 -8.87 -25.13
C ALA A 112 -29.17 -8.87 -23.70
N LYS A 113 -30.14 -9.72 -23.37
CA LYS A 113 -30.65 -9.86 -22.00
C LYS A 113 -29.58 -10.36 -21.02
N GLU A 114 -28.79 -11.36 -21.42
CA GLU A 114 -27.69 -11.86 -20.60
C GLU A 114 -26.63 -10.76 -20.31
N ILE A 115 -26.26 -9.98 -21.33
CA ILE A 115 -25.33 -8.86 -21.18
C ILE A 115 -25.88 -7.80 -20.20
N VAL A 116 -27.15 -7.45 -20.33
CA VAL A 116 -27.80 -6.49 -19.43
C VAL A 116 -27.82 -7.00 -17.99
N GLU A 117 -28.16 -8.28 -17.78
CA GLU A 117 -28.16 -8.86 -16.42
C GLU A 117 -26.73 -8.95 -15.83
N MET A 118 -25.74 -9.37 -16.63
CA MET A 118 -24.32 -9.37 -16.20
C MET A 118 -23.85 -7.96 -15.83
N ASN A 119 -24.16 -6.93 -16.65
CA ASN A 119 -23.80 -5.55 -16.34
C ASN A 119 -24.44 -5.07 -15.04
N LYS A 120 -25.70 -5.42 -14.79
CA LYS A 120 -26.40 -5.07 -13.54
C LYS A 120 -25.79 -5.76 -12.32
N GLN A 121 -25.40 -7.02 -12.44
CA GLN A 121 -24.70 -7.75 -11.39
C GLN A 121 -23.32 -7.16 -11.13
N GLN A 122 -22.58 -6.80 -12.18
CA GLN A 122 -21.29 -6.15 -12.09
C GLN A 122 -21.40 -4.80 -11.38
N GLU A 123 -22.39 -3.99 -11.73
CA GLU A 123 -22.62 -2.70 -11.08
C GLU A 123 -22.94 -2.88 -9.59
N LYS A 124 -23.79 -3.86 -9.24
CA LYS A 124 -24.09 -4.20 -7.85
C LYS A 124 -22.85 -4.61 -7.06
N LEU A 125 -22.01 -5.48 -7.64
CA LEU A 125 -20.75 -5.90 -7.00
C LEU A 125 -19.78 -4.75 -6.82
N LEU A 126 -19.69 -3.83 -7.79
CA LEU A 126 -18.84 -2.64 -7.67
C LEU A 126 -19.31 -1.71 -6.54
N VAL A 127 -20.62 -1.51 -6.39
CA VAL A 127 -21.20 -0.71 -5.31
C VAL A 127 -20.93 -1.37 -3.95
N GLU A 128 -21.13 -2.67 -3.83
CA GLU A 128 -20.88 -3.42 -2.61
C GLU A 128 -19.39 -3.40 -2.22
N LEU A 129 -18.50 -3.62 -3.19
CA LEU A 129 -17.04 -3.53 -2.98
C LEU A 129 -16.60 -2.12 -2.53
N ALA A 130 -17.20 -1.08 -3.13
CA ALA A 130 -16.95 0.31 -2.71
C ALA A 130 -17.39 0.55 -1.27
N HIS A 131 -18.56 0.02 -0.88
CA HIS A 131 -19.08 0.11 0.49
C HIS A 131 -18.17 -0.60 1.49
N GLN A 132 -17.78 -1.84 1.23
CA GLN A 132 -16.87 -2.61 2.09
C GLN A 132 -15.50 -1.93 2.25
N ASN A 133 -14.95 -1.38 1.16
CA ASN A 133 -13.71 -0.58 1.24
C ASN A 133 -13.87 0.68 2.10
N GLN A 134 -15.05 1.30 2.04
CA GLN A 134 -15.39 2.45 2.87
C GLN A 134 -15.42 2.06 4.35
N GLU A 135 -16.16 1.02 4.72
CA GLU A 135 -16.27 0.51 6.09
C GLU A 135 -14.91 0.11 6.65
N LEU A 136 -14.09 -0.62 5.87
CA LEU A 136 -12.74 -1.00 6.28
C LEU A 136 -11.85 0.20 6.55
N SER A 137 -11.96 1.25 5.71
CA SER A 137 -11.18 2.48 5.90
C SER A 137 -11.62 3.25 7.16
N GLU A 138 -12.91 3.30 7.44
CA GLU A 138 -13.47 3.94 8.64
C GLU A 138 -13.06 3.18 9.90
N TYR A 139 -13.15 1.86 9.84
CA TYR A 139 -12.68 0.99 10.93
C TYR A 139 -11.19 1.18 11.21
N ALA A 140 -10.36 1.18 10.17
CA ALA A 140 -8.91 1.40 10.30
C ALA A 140 -8.61 2.78 10.91
N HIS A 141 -9.39 3.80 10.57
CA HIS A 141 -9.25 5.15 11.14
C HIS A 141 -9.61 5.18 12.62
N MET A 142 -10.74 4.59 13.00
CA MET A 142 -11.21 4.53 14.38
C MET A 142 -10.21 3.76 15.27
N VAL A 143 -9.83 2.56 14.85
CA VAL A 143 -8.88 1.73 15.59
C VAL A 143 -7.50 2.41 15.71
N SER A 144 -7.05 3.08 14.65
CA SER A 144 -5.77 3.82 14.69
C SER A 144 -5.80 4.96 15.70
N HIS A 145 -6.91 5.69 15.81
CA HIS A 145 -7.09 6.74 16.81
C HIS A 145 -7.05 6.15 18.23
N ASP A 146 -7.81 5.09 18.47
CA ASP A 146 -7.93 4.47 19.78
C ASP A 146 -6.65 3.77 20.26
N LEU A 147 -5.80 3.32 19.32
CA LEU A 147 -4.49 2.79 19.63
C LEU A 147 -3.43 3.88 19.86
N LYS A 148 -3.52 5.02 19.18
CA LYS A 148 -2.56 6.13 19.37
C LYS A 148 -2.65 6.76 20.75
N THR A 149 -3.84 6.85 21.32
CA THR A 149 -4.05 7.49 22.62
C THR A 149 -3.29 6.80 23.77
N PRO A 150 -3.41 5.48 24.00
CA PRO A 150 -2.65 4.81 25.04
C PRO A 150 -1.13 4.78 24.74
N LEU A 151 -0.72 4.73 23.48
CA LEU A 151 0.70 4.77 23.11
C LEU A 151 1.33 6.10 23.48
N ARG A 152 0.65 7.22 23.21
CA ARG A 152 1.13 8.55 23.62
C ARG A 152 1.23 8.67 25.15
N SER A 153 0.29 8.08 25.88
CA SER A 153 0.35 8.04 27.35
C SER A 153 1.58 7.26 27.84
N ILE A 154 1.88 6.11 27.20
CA ILE A 154 3.08 5.31 27.55
C ILE A 154 4.36 6.08 27.22
N ASP A 155 4.43 6.76 26.06
CA ASP A 155 5.60 7.57 25.70
C ASP A 155 5.80 8.73 26.69
N ALA A 156 4.73 9.45 27.04
CA ALA A 156 4.79 10.53 28.01
C ALA A 156 5.25 10.05 29.39
N LEU A 157 4.69 8.94 29.90
CA LEU A 157 5.06 8.36 31.19
C LEU A 157 6.51 7.89 31.19
N THR A 158 6.96 7.26 30.12
CA THR A 158 8.35 6.81 30.00
C THR A 158 9.33 7.99 29.82
N ALA A 159 8.92 9.08 29.19
CA ALA A 159 9.71 10.32 29.11
C ALA A 159 9.87 10.94 30.50
N TRP A 160 8.79 11.09 31.28
CA TRP A 160 8.83 11.58 32.66
C TRP A 160 9.70 10.71 33.55
N LEU A 161 9.55 9.37 33.50
CA LEU A 161 10.42 8.47 34.23
C LEU A 161 11.90 8.66 33.88
N SER A 162 12.19 8.86 32.59
CA SER A 162 13.58 9.08 32.14
C SER A 162 14.15 10.40 32.62
N GLU A 163 13.32 11.43 32.81
CA GLU A 163 13.74 12.78 33.22
C GLU A 163 13.81 12.90 34.76
N ASP A 164 12.75 12.53 35.45
CA ASP A 164 12.60 12.69 36.90
C ASP A 164 13.54 11.76 37.72
N TYR A 165 13.83 10.57 37.18
CA TYR A 165 14.63 9.55 37.82
C TYR A 165 15.96 9.28 37.12
N LYS A 166 16.45 10.25 36.31
CA LYS A 166 17.66 10.12 35.50
C LYS A 166 18.89 9.64 36.29
N ASP A 167 19.03 10.13 37.52
CA ASP A 167 20.16 9.82 38.39
C ASP A 167 19.91 8.55 39.28
N SER A 168 18.70 8.07 39.31
CA SER A 168 18.29 6.86 40.07
C SER A 168 18.36 5.59 39.23
N PHE A 169 18.36 5.70 37.91
CA PHE A 169 18.52 4.56 37.01
C PHE A 169 20.00 4.27 36.74
N ASP A 170 20.37 3.01 36.86
CA ASP A 170 21.59 2.50 36.28
C ASP A 170 21.55 2.47 34.74
N ASP A 171 22.65 2.12 34.10
CA ASP A 171 22.73 2.08 32.64
C ASP A 171 21.73 1.06 32.02
N SER A 172 21.46 -0.04 32.73
CA SER A 172 20.47 -1.05 32.32
C SER A 172 19.05 -0.50 32.37
N GLY A 173 18.71 0.29 33.38
CA GLY A 173 17.42 0.98 33.52
C GLY A 173 17.20 2.01 32.40
N LYS A 174 18.22 2.81 32.09
CA LYS A 174 18.19 3.79 30.98
C LYS A 174 18.01 3.09 29.64
N GLU A 175 18.73 1.99 29.40
CA GLU A 175 18.58 1.19 28.19
C GLU A 175 17.16 0.61 28.05
N SER A 176 16.61 0.11 29.18
CA SER A 176 15.25 -0.45 29.23
C SER A 176 14.19 0.61 28.87
N ILE A 177 14.28 1.82 29.40
CA ILE A 177 13.38 2.94 29.05
C ILE A 177 13.52 3.29 27.57
N SER A 178 14.75 3.39 27.06
CA SER A 178 15.00 3.65 25.64
C SER A 178 14.35 2.59 24.74
N MET A 179 14.47 1.32 25.12
CA MET A 179 13.82 0.22 24.37
C MET A 179 12.29 0.28 24.40
N ILE A 180 11.70 0.69 25.53
CA ILE A 180 10.24 0.88 25.62
C ILE A 180 9.82 2.01 24.67
N ARG A 181 10.46 3.16 24.73
CA ARG A 181 10.16 4.31 23.86
C ARG A 181 10.32 3.97 22.37
N ASN A 182 11.39 3.27 22.02
CA ASN A 182 11.59 2.80 20.64
C ASN A 182 10.48 1.83 20.20
N SER A 183 9.97 0.98 21.11
CA SER A 183 8.87 0.06 20.82
C SER A 183 7.55 0.81 20.62
N VAL A 184 7.28 1.83 21.43
CA VAL A 184 6.11 2.70 21.30
C VAL A 184 6.15 3.44 19.97
N LYS A 185 7.26 4.07 19.64
CA LYS A 185 7.45 4.77 18.35
C LYS A 185 7.24 3.85 17.15
N LYS A 186 7.73 2.61 17.25
CA LYS A 186 7.51 1.59 16.22
C LYS A 186 6.03 1.23 16.07
N MET A 187 5.29 1.11 17.16
CA MET A 187 3.85 0.87 17.13
C MET A 187 3.09 2.04 16.50
N GLU A 188 3.42 3.28 16.86
CA GLU A 188 2.83 4.48 16.24
C GLU A 188 3.06 4.53 14.73
N ASN A 189 4.27 4.22 14.29
CA ASN A 189 4.63 4.18 12.87
C ASN A 189 3.86 3.07 12.13
N LEU A 190 3.66 1.89 12.74
CA LEU A 190 2.86 0.80 12.17
C LEU A 190 1.39 1.22 12.01
N ILE A 191 0.79 1.79 13.05
CA ILE A 191 -0.60 2.26 13.04
C ILE A 191 -0.79 3.35 11.96
N THR A 192 0.17 4.27 11.88
CA THR A 192 0.15 5.32 10.86
C THR A 192 0.25 4.74 9.45
N GLY A 193 1.13 3.77 9.22
CA GLY A 193 1.26 3.08 7.94
C GLY A 193 0.01 2.31 7.53
N ILE A 194 -0.68 1.66 8.48
CA ILE A 194 -1.96 0.98 8.22
C ILE A 194 -3.03 2.00 7.80
N LEU A 195 -3.13 3.12 8.52
CA LEU A 195 -4.08 4.19 8.21
C LEU A 195 -3.81 4.78 6.82
N GLU A 196 -2.56 5.11 6.53
CA GLU A 196 -2.15 5.60 5.21
C GLU A 196 -2.53 4.61 4.11
N TYR A 197 -2.20 3.34 4.29
CA TYR A 197 -2.52 2.29 3.33
C TYR A 197 -4.03 2.16 3.08
N SER A 198 -4.86 2.22 4.13
CA SER A 198 -6.32 2.09 4.03
C SER A 198 -6.97 3.29 3.32
N THR A 199 -6.41 4.49 3.50
CA THR A 199 -6.99 5.74 2.96
C THR A 199 -6.63 6.03 1.50
N ILE A 200 -5.67 5.31 0.89
CA ILE A 200 -5.24 5.55 -0.50
C ILE A 200 -6.40 5.36 -1.49
N ALA A 201 -7.22 4.35 -1.31
CA ALA A 201 -8.34 4.05 -2.21
C ALA A 201 -9.49 5.08 -2.12
N ARG A 202 -9.55 5.85 -1.04
CA ARG A 202 -10.63 6.79 -0.72
C ARG A 202 -10.46 8.19 -1.32
N SER A 203 -9.26 8.54 -1.74
CA SER A 203 -8.98 9.86 -2.32
C SER A 203 -9.81 10.03 -3.59
N ARG A 204 -10.66 11.07 -3.63
CA ARG A 204 -11.28 11.52 -4.88
C ARG A 204 -10.18 11.73 -5.91
N LYS A 205 -10.35 11.19 -7.10
CA LYS A 205 -9.38 11.27 -8.18
C LYS A 205 -9.39 12.68 -8.83
N ASP A 206 -9.24 13.72 -8.04
CA ASP A 206 -9.03 15.06 -8.59
C ASP A 206 -7.55 15.17 -8.95
N PHE A 207 -7.23 14.71 -10.16
CA PHE A 207 -5.89 14.86 -10.72
C PHE A 207 -5.74 16.25 -11.32
N TYR A 208 -4.72 16.94 -10.87
CA TYR A 208 -4.31 18.26 -11.40
C TYR A 208 -2.84 18.24 -11.74
N ASP A 209 -2.38 19.27 -12.41
CA ASP A 209 -0.98 19.40 -12.81
C ASP A 209 -0.11 19.67 -11.56
N VAL A 210 0.79 18.75 -11.26
CA VAL A 210 1.68 18.78 -10.11
C VAL A 210 3.12 18.98 -10.58
N GLN A 211 3.76 20.03 -10.09
CA GLN A 211 5.18 20.29 -10.31
C GLN A 211 6.02 19.41 -9.35
N LEU A 212 6.62 18.35 -9.88
CA LEU A 212 7.36 17.37 -9.05
C LEU A 212 8.61 17.98 -8.41
N ASN A 213 9.24 19.00 -8.99
CA ASN A 213 10.36 19.72 -8.37
C ASN A 213 9.96 20.31 -7.01
N LEU A 214 8.76 20.91 -6.92
CA LEU A 214 8.25 21.46 -5.65
C LEU A 214 7.95 20.34 -4.64
N VAL A 215 7.35 19.24 -5.10
CA VAL A 215 7.07 18.08 -4.25
C VAL A 215 8.35 17.51 -3.66
N LEU A 216 9.39 17.32 -4.48
CA LEU A 216 10.68 16.78 -4.03
C LEU A 216 11.43 17.74 -3.09
N SER A 217 11.33 19.06 -3.32
CA SER A 217 11.87 20.06 -2.41
C SER A 217 11.19 20.01 -1.05
N GLU A 218 9.86 19.88 -0.99
CA GLU A 218 9.12 19.69 0.26
C GLU A 218 9.53 18.41 0.97
N VAL A 219 9.60 17.28 0.25
CA VAL A 219 10.04 16.00 0.81
C VAL A 219 11.46 16.07 1.36
N HIS A 220 12.37 16.72 0.63
CA HIS A 220 13.76 16.91 1.07
C HIS A 220 13.84 17.72 2.37
N SER A 221 13.01 18.76 2.52
CA SER A 221 12.99 19.58 3.74
C SER A 221 12.41 18.86 4.97
N GLU A 222 11.59 17.82 4.76
CA GLU A 222 10.98 17.03 5.84
C GLU A 222 11.82 15.84 6.28
N LEU A 223 12.67 15.34 5.37
CA LEU A 223 13.54 14.21 5.66
C LEU A 223 14.80 14.66 6.38
N PHE A 224 15.15 13.96 7.44
CA PHE A 224 16.48 14.10 8.03
C PHE A 224 17.49 13.38 7.13
N VAL A 225 18.29 14.16 6.41
CA VAL A 225 19.36 13.65 5.54
C VAL A 225 20.69 13.85 6.24
N PRO A 226 21.40 12.78 6.63
CA PRO A 226 22.73 12.88 7.23
C PRO A 226 23.75 13.57 6.29
N ASP A 227 24.70 14.32 6.82
CA ASP A 227 25.69 15.11 6.05
C ASP A 227 26.52 14.29 5.05
N HIS A 228 26.69 13.01 5.32
CA HIS A 228 27.44 12.10 4.45
C HIS A 228 26.63 11.58 3.23
N ILE A 229 25.33 11.93 3.15
CA ILE A 229 24.45 11.52 2.05
C ILE A 229 24.16 12.71 1.14
N LYS A 230 24.40 12.53 -0.15
CA LYS A 230 24.03 13.51 -1.19
C LYS A 230 22.87 13.00 -2.00
N ILE A 231 21.82 13.83 -2.13
CA ILE A 231 20.66 13.55 -2.96
C ILE A 231 20.74 14.46 -4.19
N ASN A 232 20.81 13.85 -5.38
CA ASN A 232 20.78 14.54 -6.65
C ASN A 232 19.41 14.30 -7.32
N VAL A 233 18.71 15.37 -7.64
CA VAL A 233 17.42 15.32 -8.30
C VAL A 233 17.56 15.98 -9.67
N MET A 234 17.18 15.28 -10.74
CA MET A 234 17.07 15.86 -12.08
C MET A 234 15.92 16.87 -12.12
N ASP A 235 15.94 17.76 -13.12
CA ASP A 235 14.78 18.63 -13.38
C ASP A 235 13.58 17.77 -13.78
N MET A 236 12.51 17.81 -12.98
CA MET A 236 11.40 16.86 -13.02
C MET A 236 10.21 17.39 -13.84
N PRO A 237 9.45 16.50 -14.50
CA PRO A 237 8.29 16.90 -15.28
C PRO A 237 7.12 17.34 -14.40
N ILE A 238 6.16 18.01 -15.02
CA ILE A 238 4.83 18.21 -14.47
C ILE A 238 4.02 16.96 -14.77
N VAL A 239 3.37 16.40 -13.76
CA VAL A 239 2.53 15.19 -13.89
C VAL A 239 1.12 15.46 -13.41
N LYS A 240 0.14 14.79 -14.02
CA LYS A 240 -1.24 14.81 -13.51
C LYS A 240 -1.36 13.89 -12.32
N GLY A 241 -1.80 14.42 -11.18
CA GLY A 241 -1.90 13.64 -9.96
C GLY A 241 -2.42 14.41 -8.75
N ASP A 242 -2.47 13.72 -7.63
CA ASP A 242 -2.71 14.28 -6.30
C ASP A 242 -1.34 14.58 -5.65
N LYS A 243 -1.10 15.86 -5.36
CA LYS A 243 0.15 16.33 -4.76
C LYS A 243 0.50 15.58 -3.47
N TYR A 244 -0.50 15.34 -2.61
CA TYR A 244 -0.30 14.66 -1.34
C TYR A 244 0.18 13.21 -1.54
N ARG A 245 -0.45 12.49 -2.48
CA ARG A 245 -0.07 11.09 -2.78
C ARG A 245 1.30 10.99 -3.45
N LEU A 246 1.61 11.93 -4.36
CA LEU A 246 2.94 11.98 -4.98
C LEU A 246 4.02 12.33 -3.95
N LYS A 247 3.74 13.25 -3.03
CA LYS A 247 4.63 13.57 -1.90
C LYS A 247 4.87 12.33 -1.02
N GLN A 248 3.82 11.61 -0.66
CA GLN A 248 3.89 10.39 0.13
C GLN A 248 4.72 9.30 -0.57
N LEU A 249 4.53 9.14 -1.88
CA LEU A 249 5.29 8.21 -2.71
C LEU A 249 6.80 8.50 -2.64
N PHE A 250 7.20 9.74 -2.94
CA PHE A 250 8.61 10.12 -2.93
C PHE A 250 9.19 10.10 -1.52
N HIS A 251 8.43 10.48 -0.51
CA HIS A 251 8.85 10.39 0.89
C HIS A 251 9.23 8.95 1.28
N HIS A 252 8.39 7.97 0.95
CA HIS A 252 8.69 6.57 1.26
C HIS A 252 9.89 6.04 0.48
N LEU A 253 10.03 6.38 -0.81
CA LEU A 253 11.17 5.93 -1.60
C LEU A 253 12.48 6.56 -1.15
N LEU A 254 12.51 7.87 -0.89
CA LEU A 254 13.69 8.57 -0.40
C LEU A 254 14.07 8.15 1.02
N SER A 255 13.10 8.00 1.92
CA SER A 255 13.36 7.47 3.26
C SER A 255 13.96 6.06 3.22
N ASN A 256 13.45 5.18 2.34
CA ASN A 256 14.03 3.86 2.15
C ASN A 256 15.46 3.92 1.61
N ALA A 257 15.74 4.81 0.65
CA ALA A 257 17.06 4.99 0.09
C ALA A 257 18.05 5.52 1.16
N ILE A 258 17.65 6.52 1.97
CA ILE A 258 18.47 7.04 3.06
C ILE A 258 18.81 5.93 4.08
N ASN A 259 17.81 5.14 4.47
CA ASN A 259 17.98 4.06 5.44
C ASN A 259 18.77 2.85 4.90
N ALA A 260 18.89 2.73 3.58
CA ALA A 260 19.70 1.69 2.95
C ALA A 260 21.19 2.01 2.89
N ILE A 261 21.57 3.30 3.06
CA ILE A 261 22.97 3.73 3.02
C ILE A 261 23.72 3.22 4.24
N ASP A 262 24.73 2.39 4.00
CA ASP A 262 25.67 1.85 4.98
C ASP A 262 27.12 2.32 4.76
N LYS A 263 27.33 3.20 3.76
CA LYS A 263 28.64 3.68 3.33
C LYS A 263 28.95 5.07 3.90
N LEU A 264 30.24 5.37 4.05
CA LEU A 264 30.74 6.69 4.50
C LEU A 264 30.34 7.84 3.53
N LYS A 265 30.03 7.52 2.28
CA LYS A 265 29.55 8.48 1.27
C LYS A 265 28.30 7.88 0.63
N GLY A 266 27.17 8.37 1.08
CA GLY A 266 25.86 8.05 0.51
C GLY A 266 25.59 8.86 -0.76
N HIS A 267 25.02 8.22 -1.75
CA HIS A 267 24.59 8.86 -2.98
C HIS A 267 23.20 8.35 -3.38
N ILE A 268 22.28 9.29 -3.52
CA ILE A 268 20.90 9.01 -3.97
C ILE A 268 20.66 9.86 -5.21
N GLU A 269 20.12 9.24 -6.24
CA GLU A 269 19.80 9.89 -7.51
C GLU A 269 18.31 9.68 -7.82
N VAL A 270 17.61 10.76 -8.17
CA VAL A 270 16.22 10.73 -8.59
C VAL A 270 16.11 11.30 -10.00
N GLY A 271 15.54 10.52 -10.88
CA GLY A 271 15.42 10.92 -12.26
C GLY A 271 14.21 10.27 -12.95
N TYR A 272 14.07 10.55 -14.26
CA TYR A 272 13.00 10.00 -15.06
C TYR A 272 13.41 9.82 -16.51
N SER A 273 12.63 9.00 -17.21
CA SER A 273 12.64 8.86 -18.67
C SER A 273 11.22 9.05 -19.20
N GLU A 274 11.09 9.81 -20.27
CA GLU A 274 9.82 9.97 -20.93
C GLU A 274 9.53 8.77 -21.84
N ARG A 275 8.38 8.11 -21.63
CA ARG A 275 7.84 7.05 -22.49
C ARG A 275 6.61 7.59 -23.22
N ARG A 276 6.17 6.88 -24.26
CA ARG A 276 5.02 7.32 -25.09
C ARG A 276 3.75 7.56 -24.26
N GLU A 277 3.41 6.66 -23.33
CA GLU A 277 2.16 6.67 -22.58
C GLU A 277 2.34 6.95 -21.08
N ALA A 278 3.58 6.99 -20.60
CA ALA A 278 3.89 7.11 -19.18
C ALA A 278 5.22 7.85 -18.97
N TRP A 279 5.36 8.39 -17.78
CA TRP A 279 6.62 8.79 -17.20
C TRP A 279 7.19 7.59 -16.43
N GLU A 280 8.44 7.23 -16.70
CA GLU A 280 9.17 6.19 -15.96
C GLU A 280 10.20 6.88 -15.07
N PHE A 281 10.00 6.80 -13.77
CA PHE A 281 10.85 7.40 -12.75
C PHE A 281 11.76 6.37 -12.14
N TYR A 282 12.88 6.83 -11.56
CA TYR A 282 13.74 5.99 -10.74
C TYR A 282 14.25 6.73 -9.51
N VAL A 283 14.45 5.97 -8.44
CA VAL A 283 15.18 6.37 -7.25
C VAL A 283 16.28 5.36 -7.05
N LYS A 284 17.54 5.82 -7.18
CA LYS A 284 18.74 4.97 -7.10
C LYS A 284 19.52 5.34 -5.86
N ASP A 285 19.95 4.35 -5.11
CA ASP A 285 20.85 4.47 -3.98
C ASP A 285 22.12 3.63 -4.19
N ASN A 286 23.19 3.96 -3.48
CA ASN A 286 24.43 3.18 -3.41
C ASN A 286 24.56 2.39 -2.10
N GLY A 287 23.42 2.06 -1.45
CA GLY A 287 23.38 1.36 -0.16
C GLY A 287 23.73 -0.11 -0.22
N LYS A 288 23.25 -0.86 0.76
CA LYS A 288 23.54 -2.29 0.97
C LYS A 288 22.97 -3.23 -0.13
N GLY A 289 21.99 -2.74 -0.90
CA GLY A 289 21.30 -3.54 -1.92
C GLY A 289 20.35 -4.60 -1.36
N ILE A 290 19.71 -5.34 -2.26
CA ILE A 290 18.64 -6.31 -1.97
C ILE A 290 18.91 -7.59 -2.75
N GLU A 291 18.80 -8.75 -2.09
CA GLU A 291 18.90 -10.05 -2.77
C GLU A 291 17.67 -10.31 -3.65
N LYS A 292 17.88 -10.91 -4.83
CA LYS A 292 16.82 -11.18 -5.83
C LYS A 292 15.63 -11.97 -5.27
N ARG A 293 15.84 -12.87 -4.30
CA ARG A 293 14.75 -13.64 -3.67
C ARG A 293 13.70 -12.79 -2.95
N TYR A 294 14.04 -11.54 -2.62
CA TYR A 294 13.17 -10.62 -1.91
C TYR A 294 12.45 -9.61 -2.81
N PHE A 295 12.78 -9.50 -4.11
CA PHE A 295 12.24 -8.48 -5.02
C PHE A 295 10.71 -8.43 -5.07
N ASN A 296 10.04 -9.57 -4.99
CA ASN A 296 8.58 -9.61 -4.93
C ASN A 296 8.06 -9.35 -3.51
N LYS A 297 8.77 -9.84 -2.49
CA LYS A 297 8.33 -9.81 -1.10
C LYS A 297 8.40 -8.41 -0.46
N ILE A 298 9.32 -7.56 -0.91
CA ILE A 298 9.49 -6.20 -0.36
C ILE A 298 8.27 -5.30 -0.59
N PHE A 299 7.39 -5.66 -1.50
CA PHE A 299 6.14 -4.94 -1.78
C PHE A 299 4.92 -5.51 -1.03
N ASP A 300 5.11 -6.56 -0.24
CA ASP A 300 4.06 -7.13 0.60
C ASP A 300 4.05 -6.40 1.95
N THR A 301 2.85 -6.28 2.54
CA THR A 301 2.67 -5.58 3.81
C THR A 301 3.44 -6.27 4.95
N PHE A 302 4.05 -5.47 5.84
CA PHE A 302 4.79 -5.92 7.02
C PHE A 302 6.05 -6.76 6.73
N GLN A 303 6.50 -6.82 5.48
CA GLN A 303 7.75 -7.51 5.13
C GLN A 303 8.96 -6.62 5.44
N LYS A 304 9.95 -7.24 6.07
CA LYS A 304 11.23 -6.63 6.42
C LYS A 304 12.35 -7.55 6.01
N LEU A 305 13.41 -7.01 5.43
CA LEU A 305 14.60 -7.78 5.04
C LEU A 305 15.55 -8.00 6.21
N GLU A 306 15.55 -7.07 7.17
CA GLU A 306 16.37 -7.09 8.38
C GLU A 306 15.58 -6.54 9.56
N ASN A 307 16.04 -6.86 10.77
CA ASN A 307 15.48 -6.32 12.02
C ASN A 307 15.89 -4.85 12.27
N HIS A 308 15.80 -3.99 11.26
CA HIS A 308 15.91 -2.56 11.49
C HIS A 308 14.80 -2.09 12.42
N LEU A 309 15.18 -1.58 13.58
CA LEU A 309 14.27 -1.15 14.64
C LEU A 309 13.27 -0.09 14.17
N GLU A 310 13.59 0.70 13.16
CA GLU A 310 12.79 1.85 12.72
C GLU A 310 11.87 1.57 11.51
N SER A 311 12.10 0.51 10.73
CA SER A 311 11.27 0.24 9.55
C SER A 311 9.97 -0.48 9.92
N THR A 312 8.84 -0.06 9.36
CA THR A 312 7.52 -0.66 9.60
C THR A 312 7.16 -1.77 8.61
N GLY A 313 7.84 -1.84 7.47
CA GLY A 313 7.48 -2.72 6.36
C GLY A 313 6.21 -2.28 5.61
N MET A 314 5.78 -1.02 5.78
CA MET A 314 4.60 -0.46 5.12
C MET A 314 4.92 0.50 3.97
N GLY A 315 6.12 1.06 3.91
CA GLY A 315 6.46 2.10 2.93
C GLY A 315 6.31 1.65 1.47
N LEU A 316 6.96 0.55 1.08
CA LEU A 316 6.87 0.03 -0.30
C LEU A 316 5.47 -0.50 -0.68
N PRO A 317 4.72 -1.20 0.18
CA PRO A 317 3.30 -1.48 -0.04
C PRO A 317 2.45 -0.23 -0.32
N ILE A 318 2.67 0.85 0.44
CA ILE A 318 1.99 2.15 0.22
C ILE A 318 2.33 2.70 -1.17
N VAL A 319 3.62 2.73 -1.54
CA VAL A 319 4.07 3.15 -2.87
C VAL A 319 3.40 2.33 -3.97
N LYS A 320 3.40 1.01 -3.85
CA LYS A 320 2.75 0.11 -4.82
C LYS A 320 1.25 0.41 -4.94
N LYS A 321 0.56 0.62 -3.83
CA LYS A 321 -0.87 0.93 -3.82
C LYS A 321 -1.17 2.30 -4.45
N ILE A 322 -0.38 3.34 -4.14
CA ILE A 322 -0.47 4.64 -4.79
C ILE A 322 -0.31 4.48 -6.32
N LEU A 323 0.75 3.83 -6.76
CA LEU A 323 1.01 3.64 -8.19
C LEU A 323 -0.09 2.86 -8.90
N THR A 324 -0.68 1.87 -8.23
CA THR A 324 -1.84 1.15 -8.77
C THR A 324 -3.01 2.08 -9.06
N THR A 325 -3.28 3.10 -8.21
CA THR A 325 -4.34 4.10 -8.48
C THR A 325 -4.03 4.97 -9.69
N TYR A 326 -2.76 5.14 -10.04
CA TYR A 326 -2.29 5.85 -11.25
C TYR A 326 -2.19 4.94 -12.48
N GLY A 327 -2.57 3.67 -12.37
CA GLY A 327 -2.41 2.68 -13.43
C GLY A 327 -0.94 2.39 -13.75
N GLY A 328 -0.05 2.71 -12.81
CA GLY A 328 1.39 2.51 -12.90
C GLY A 328 1.85 1.18 -12.31
N LYS A 329 3.15 0.97 -12.39
CA LYS A 329 3.85 -0.23 -11.85
C LYS A 329 5.08 0.22 -11.07
N ILE A 330 5.58 -0.65 -10.19
CA ILE A 330 6.86 -0.49 -9.50
C ILE A 330 7.65 -1.79 -9.59
N TRP A 331 8.96 -1.68 -9.75
CA TRP A 331 9.90 -2.80 -9.68
C TRP A 331 11.24 -2.32 -9.15
N VAL A 332 12.12 -3.24 -8.86
CA VAL A 332 13.46 -2.97 -8.33
C VAL A 332 14.50 -3.71 -9.16
N ASP A 333 15.65 -3.06 -9.36
CA ASP A 333 16.89 -3.67 -9.78
C ASP A 333 17.95 -3.39 -8.71
N SER A 334 18.58 -4.44 -8.21
CA SER A 334 19.47 -4.33 -7.06
C SER A 334 20.44 -5.48 -6.99
N GLU A 335 21.63 -5.20 -6.47
CA GLU A 335 22.67 -6.16 -6.18
C GLU A 335 23.23 -5.92 -4.79
N PRO A 336 23.33 -6.97 -3.93
CA PRO A 336 23.92 -6.83 -2.61
C PRO A 336 25.28 -6.15 -2.63
N GLY A 337 25.46 -5.12 -1.81
CA GLY A 337 26.66 -4.28 -1.73
C GLY A 337 26.77 -3.17 -2.77
N ASN A 338 25.95 -3.15 -3.81
CA ASN A 338 26.02 -2.18 -4.91
C ASN A 338 24.87 -1.15 -4.89
N GLY A 339 23.89 -1.32 -3.99
CA GLY A 339 22.73 -0.45 -3.85
C GLY A 339 21.52 -0.96 -4.62
N SER A 340 20.48 -0.13 -4.69
CA SER A 340 19.22 -0.48 -5.33
C SER A 340 18.73 0.65 -6.24
N THR A 341 17.99 0.30 -7.26
CA THR A 341 17.27 1.24 -8.10
C THR A 341 15.80 0.82 -8.14
N PHE A 342 14.95 1.64 -7.56
CA PHE A 342 13.51 1.47 -7.64
C PHE A 342 12.98 2.24 -8.83
N TYR A 343 12.38 1.53 -9.77
CA TYR A 343 11.73 2.09 -10.95
C TYR A 343 10.23 2.07 -10.76
N PHE A 344 9.55 3.12 -11.23
CA PHE A 344 8.09 3.15 -11.25
C PHE A 344 7.55 3.97 -12.41
N THR A 345 6.29 3.71 -12.77
CA THR A 345 5.63 4.42 -13.87
C THR A 345 4.41 5.18 -13.39
N ILE A 346 4.19 6.36 -13.96
CA ILE A 346 2.95 7.14 -13.84
C ILE A 346 2.44 7.37 -15.26
N LYS A 347 1.20 7.00 -15.55
CA LYS A 347 0.59 7.27 -16.86
C LYS A 347 0.44 8.76 -17.08
N LYS A 348 0.69 9.25 -18.30
CA LYS A 348 0.53 10.66 -18.69
C LYS A 348 -0.94 11.08 -18.61
N GLU A 349 -1.83 10.20 -19.00
CA GLU A 349 -3.27 10.31 -18.77
C GLU A 349 -3.68 9.18 -17.83
N PRO A 350 -3.88 9.44 -16.55
CA PRO A 350 -4.45 8.43 -15.64
C PRO A 350 -5.87 8.15 -16.15
N ASN A 351 -6.14 6.87 -16.41
CA ASN A 351 -7.33 6.30 -17.06
C ASN A 351 -8.49 7.28 -17.11
N GLY A 352 -8.67 7.88 -18.31
CA GLY A 352 -9.74 8.82 -18.55
C GLY A 352 -11.09 8.16 -18.28
N ARG A 353 -12.01 8.97 -17.86
CA ARG A 353 -13.44 8.67 -17.97
C ARG A 353 -13.71 8.29 -19.43
N THR A 354 -13.99 7.03 -19.71
CA THR A 354 -14.92 6.60 -20.73
C THR A 354 -16.20 6.15 -20.02
#